data_0bb9521ab90df02f005208be461b20ca
#
_entry.id   0bb9521ab90df02f005208be461b20ca
#
_cell.length_a   1.000
_cell.length_b   1.000
_cell.length_c   1.000
_cell.angle_alpha   90.00
_cell.angle_beta   90.00
_cell.angle_gamma   90.00
#
_symmetry.space_group_name_H-M   'P 1'
#
loop_
_entity.id
_entity.type
_entity.pdbx_description
1 polymer ?
#
loop_
_entity_poly.entity_id
_entity_poly.type
_entity_poly.pdbx_seq_one_letter_code
_entity_poly.pdbx_strand_id
1 'polypeptide(L)'
;DEEAAMAVAGVRAVVPIPAFQGPHAFQPLGGLAVVADNTWSASQGREALAAQFSSGQHGSYSSSAFREQLLATARGDGRLVREDGDAPAALASAAKTLSADYYLPHLAHAPMEPPCAVVEASADGCQVWAPTQNPQGARSEVAKALGLSEADVTIHVTLLGGGFGRKSKPDYIVEAALLSRVTGKPIH
;
A
#
# COMPACT_ATOMS: atom_id res chain seq x y z
N ASP A 1 -13.03 -7.68 18.47
CA ASP A 1 -13.17 -7.68 19.94
C ASP A 1 -12.21 -6.67 20.56
N GLU A 2 -12.67 -5.44 20.74
CA GLU A 2 -11.86 -4.33 21.24
C GLU A 2 -11.47 -4.55 22.72
N GLU A 3 -12.38 -5.11 23.53
CA GLU A 3 -12.13 -5.37 24.93
C GLU A 3 -10.98 -6.36 25.12
N ALA A 4 -10.96 -7.44 24.33
CA ALA A 4 -9.87 -8.41 24.33
C ALA A 4 -8.53 -7.79 23.90
N ALA A 5 -8.54 -6.91 22.92
CA ALA A 5 -7.34 -6.19 22.49
C ALA A 5 -6.82 -5.26 23.58
N MET A 6 -7.71 -4.50 24.23
CA MET A 6 -7.37 -3.57 25.33
C MET A 6 -6.88 -4.28 26.59
N ALA A 7 -7.26 -5.54 26.81
CA ALA A 7 -6.78 -6.35 27.93
C ALA A 7 -5.32 -6.81 27.78
N VAL A 8 -4.74 -6.71 26.58
CA VAL A 8 -3.33 -7.07 26.33
C VAL A 8 -2.41 -6.04 26.98
N ALA A 9 -1.46 -6.51 27.78
CA ALA A 9 -0.51 -5.65 28.49
C ALA A 9 0.28 -4.76 27.51
N GLY A 10 0.28 -3.46 27.77
CA GLY A 10 0.96 -2.47 26.93
C GLY A 10 0.12 -1.91 25.79
N VAL A 11 -1.07 -2.44 25.49
CA VAL A 11 -2.01 -1.82 24.55
C VAL A 11 -2.61 -0.56 25.20
N ARG A 12 -2.73 0.51 24.42
CA ARG A 12 -3.17 1.84 24.84
C ARG A 12 -4.46 2.30 24.17
N ALA A 13 -4.66 1.90 22.92
CA ALA A 13 -5.86 2.26 22.17
C ALA A 13 -6.08 1.32 20.98
N VAL A 14 -7.35 1.20 20.58
CA VAL A 14 -7.76 0.72 19.25
C VAL A 14 -8.33 1.93 18.51
N VAL A 15 -7.74 2.26 17.36
CA VAL A 15 -8.07 3.47 16.61
C VAL A 15 -8.58 3.09 15.22
N PRO A 16 -9.77 3.54 14.81
CA PRO A 16 -10.22 3.35 13.44
C PRO A 16 -9.43 4.25 12.50
N ILE A 17 -8.92 3.66 11.41
CA ILE A 17 -8.33 4.39 10.29
C ILE A 17 -9.42 4.53 9.23
N PRO A 18 -9.80 5.77 8.84
CA PRO A 18 -10.86 5.97 7.87
C PRO A 18 -10.46 5.41 6.50
N ALA A 19 -11.41 4.77 5.83
CA ALA A 19 -11.23 4.35 4.45
C ALA A 19 -11.22 5.59 3.53
N PHE A 20 -10.26 5.62 2.60
CA PHE A 20 -10.23 6.65 1.59
C PHE A 20 -11.40 6.45 0.60
N GLN A 21 -12.05 7.56 0.21
CA GLN A 21 -13.10 7.54 -0.81
C GLN A 21 -12.46 7.60 -2.19
N GLY A 22 -12.59 6.52 -2.97
CA GLY A 22 -11.90 6.28 -4.25
C GLY A 22 -11.96 7.39 -5.29
N PRO A 23 -11.22 7.29 -6.40
CA PRO A 23 -10.44 6.13 -6.82
C PRO A 23 -9.15 5.96 -5.98
N HIS A 24 -8.90 4.73 -5.55
CA HIS A 24 -7.71 4.42 -4.76
C HIS A 24 -6.43 4.48 -5.59
N ALA A 25 -5.44 5.18 -5.09
CA ALA A 25 -4.09 5.23 -5.64
C ALA A 25 -3.07 4.89 -4.54
N PHE A 26 -2.62 5.88 -3.77
CA PHE A 26 -1.57 5.71 -2.76
C PHE A 26 -2.06 5.96 -1.32
N GLN A 27 -3.36 6.09 -1.11
CA GLN A 27 -3.96 6.33 0.19
C GLN A 27 -4.16 5.02 0.97
N PRO A 28 -4.27 5.09 2.32
CA PRO A 28 -4.67 3.96 3.15
C PRO A 28 -6.03 3.38 2.74
N LEU A 29 -6.16 2.07 2.83
CA LEU A 29 -7.43 1.39 2.55
C LEU A 29 -8.43 1.50 3.72
N GLY A 30 -7.98 1.99 4.87
CA GLY A 30 -8.76 2.01 6.09
C GLY A 30 -8.62 0.71 6.90
N GLY A 31 -9.15 0.72 8.11
CA GLY A 31 -9.08 -0.44 9.00
C GLY A 31 -9.09 -0.06 10.47
N LEU A 32 -8.46 -0.90 11.28
CA LEU A 32 -8.28 -0.69 12.71
C LEU A 32 -6.79 -0.77 13.04
N ALA A 33 -6.30 0.19 13.84
CA ALA A 33 -4.95 0.18 14.37
C ALA A 33 -4.96 -0.09 15.87
N VAL A 34 -4.02 -0.91 16.33
CA VAL A 34 -3.76 -1.11 17.75
C VAL A 34 -2.51 -0.33 18.12
N VAL A 35 -2.66 0.64 19.01
CA VAL A 35 -1.57 1.46 19.55
C VAL A 35 -1.12 0.88 20.88
N ALA A 36 0.19 0.66 21.04
CA ALA A 36 0.78 0.06 22.24
C ALA A 36 2.15 0.67 22.55
N ASP A 37 2.70 0.33 23.73
CA ASP A 37 4.02 0.81 24.18
C ASP A 37 5.18 0.24 23.36
N ASN A 38 4.96 -0.87 22.67
CA ASN A 38 5.95 -1.52 21.82
C ASN A 38 5.26 -2.38 20.75
N THR A 39 6.03 -2.74 19.71
CA THR A 39 5.56 -3.53 18.58
C THR A 39 5.01 -4.91 18.97
N TRP A 40 5.59 -5.56 19.98
CA TRP A 40 5.11 -6.87 20.45
C TRP A 40 3.70 -6.77 21.02
N SER A 41 3.48 -5.84 21.94
CA SER A 41 2.15 -5.60 22.52
C SER A 41 1.13 -5.19 21.47
N ALA A 42 1.52 -4.36 20.50
CA ALA A 42 0.64 -3.99 19.39
C ALA A 42 0.25 -5.22 18.54
N SER A 43 1.20 -6.11 18.25
CA SER A 43 0.95 -7.34 17.51
C SER A 43 0.01 -8.28 18.25
N GLN A 44 0.24 -8.48 19.55
CA GLN A 44 -0.64 -9.31 20.40
C GLN A 44 -2.06 -8.71 20.52
N GLY A 45 -2.16 -7.40 20.67
CA GLY A 45 -3.45 -6.70 20.68
C GLY A 45 -4.19 -6.81 19.35
N ARG A 46 -3.48 -6.74 18.21
CA ARG A 46 -4.06 -6.95 16.89
C ARG A 46 -4.61 -8.38 16.73
N GLU A 47 -3.92 -9.39 17.23
CA GLU A 47 -4.41 -10.77 17.21
C GLU A 47 -5.65 -10.93 18.09
N ALA A 48 -5.61 -10.38 19.32
CA ALA A 48 -6.72 -10.43 20.25
C ALA A 48 -7.98 -9.67 19.76
N LEU A 49 -7.77 -8.61 18.94
CA LEU A 49 -8.85 -7.85 18.30
C LEU A 49 -9.75 -8.74 17.43
N ALA A 50 -9.21 -9.81 16.85
CA ALA A 50 -9.92 -10.77 16.02
C ALA A 50 -10.83 -10.12 14.97
N ALA A 51 -10.32 -9.08 14.29
CA ALA A 51 -11.06 -8.29 13.32
C ALA A 51 -11.61 -9.17 12.18
N GLN A 52 -12.89 -9.00 11.86
CA GLN A 52 -13.54 -9.70 10.77
C GLN A 52 -13.76 -8.76 9.60
N PHE A 53 -13.44 -9.24 8.39
CA PHE A 53 -13.59 -8.48 7.16
C PHE A 53 -14.57 -9.19 6.22
N SER A 54 -15.47 -8.43 5.60
CA SER A 54 -16.28 -8.94 4.49
C SER A 54 -15.47 -8.85 3.20
N SER A 55 -15.65 -9.81 2.30
CA SER A 55 -15.02 -9.78 0.97
C SER A 55 -15.63 -8.73 0.02
N GLY A 56 -16.75 -8.12 0.40
CA GLY A 56 -17.43 -7.12 -0.41
C GLY A 56 -17.76 -7.61 -1.82
N GLN A 57 -17.78 -6.70 -2.79
CA GLN A 57 -18.08 -7.02 -4.19
C GLN A 57 -16.99 -7.82 -4.92
N HIS A 58 -15.80 -7.92 -4.34
CA HIS A 58 -14.65 -8.64 -4.92
C HIS A 58 -14.46 -10.05 -4.35
N GLY A 59 -15.40 -10.53 -3.56
CA GLY A 59 -15.33 -11.86 -2.91
C GLY A 59 -15.31 -13.05 -3.86
N SER A 60 -15.73 -12.85 -5.11
CA SER A 60 -15.70 -13.88 -6.16
C SER A 60 -14.39 -13.93 -6.95
N TYR A 61 -13.41 -13.08 -6.65
CA TYR A 61 -12.13 -13.08 -7.35
C TYR A 61 -11.42 -14.43 -7.21
N SER A 62 -10.95 -14.96 -8.33
CA SER A 62 -10.17 -16.21 -8.42
C SER A 62 -8.93 -15.97 -9.28
N SER A 63 -7.74 -16.25 -8.73
CA SER A 63 -6.48 -16.12 -9.47
C SER A 63 -6.41 -17.04 -10.69
N SER A 64 -7.00 -18.25 -10.62
CA SER A 64 -7.06 -19.16 -11.76
C SER A 64 -7.97 -18.64 -12.86
N ALA A 65 -9.16 -18.16 -12.53
CA ALA A 65 -10.08 -17.57 -13.51
C ALA A 65 -9.48 -16.30 -14.13
N PHE A 66 -8.81 -15.48 -13.34
CA PHE A 66 -8.12 -14.28 -13.83
C PHE A 66 -6.95 -14.59 -14.76
N ARG A 67 -6.19 -15.68 -14.48
CA ARG A 67 -5.15 -16.18 -15.39
C ARG A 67 -5.70 -16.53 -16.77
N GLU A 68 -6.81 -17.29 -16.81
CA GLU A 68 -7.45 -17.64 -18.09
C GLU A 68 -7.96 -16.40 -18.84
N GLN A 69 -8.52 -15.43 -18.12
CA GLN A 69 -8.91 -14.14 -18.69
C GLN A 69 -7.73 -13.38 -19.29
N LEU A 70 -6.59 -13.32 -18.58
CA LEU A 70 -5.36 -12.67 -19.06
C LEU A 70 -4.83 -13.33 -20.34
N LEU A 71 -4.79 -14.68 -20.38
CA LEU A 71 -4.36 -15.43 -21.55
C LEU A 71 -5.29 -15.20 -22.75
N ALA A 72 -6.59 -15.20 -22.54
CA ALA A 72 -7.57 -14.90 -23.58
C ALA A 72 -7.40 -13.46 -24.10
N THR A 73 -7.22 -12.50 -23.21
CA THR A 73 -6.99 -11.08 -23.58
C THR A 73 -5.68 -10.91 -24.36
N ALA A 74 -4.60 -11.58 -23.94
CA ALA A 74 -3.29 -11.49 -24.60
C ALA A 74 -3.28 -12.07 -26.02
N ARG A 75 -4.20 -13.01 -26.30
CA ARG A 75 -4.35 -13.64 -27.62
C ARG A 75 -5.36 -12.93 -28.54
N GLY A 76 -6.07 -11.96 -28.00
CA GLY A 76 -6.99 -11.12 -28.78
C GLY A 76 -6.30 -9.90 -29.38
N ASP A 77 -7.06 -9.15 -30.19
CA ASP A 77 -6.56 -7.92 -30.79
C ASP A 77 -6.33 -6.84 -29.72
N GLY A 78 -5.13 -6.25 -29.73
CA GLY A 78 -4.77 -5.15 -28.86
C GLY A 78 -5.12 -3.79 -29.47
N ARG A 79 -5.16 -2.75 -28.62
CA ARG A 79 -5.23 -1.36 -29.08
C ARG A 79 -3.85 -0.96 -29.65
N LEU A 80 -3.82 -0.52 -30.92
CA LEU A 80 -2.61 0.04 -31.49
C LEU A 80 -2.19 1.31 -30.73
N VAL A 81 -1.00 1.31 -30.14
CA VAL A 81 -0.44 2.43 -29.38
C VAL A 81 0.65 3.16 -30.14
N ARG A 82 1.45 2.41 -30.89
CA ARG A 82 2.52 2.92 -31.75
C ARG A 82 2.68 2.00 -32.94
N GLU A 83 2.86 2.56 -34.12
CA GLU A 83 3.17 1.87 -35.37
C GLU A 83 4.49 2.39 -35.91
N ASP A 84 5.39 1.45 -36.26
CA ASP A 84 6.68 1.75 -36.88
C ASP A 84 7.01 0.59 -37.84
N GLY A 85 6.79 0.82 -39.13
CA GLY A 85 6.76 -0.21 -40.14
C GLY A 85 5.47 -1.03 -40.21
N ASP A 86 5.48 -2.19 -40.82
CA ASP A 86 4.34 -3.11 -40.97
C ASP A 86 4.68 -4.47 -40.34
N ALA A 87 4.48 -4.58 -39.03
CA ALA A 87 4.75 -5.80 -38.28
C ALA A 87 3.86 -6.99 -38.71
N PRO A 88 2.55 -6.83 -38.97
CA PRO A 88 1.71 -7.92 -39.48
C PRO A 88 2.21 -8.49 -40.78
N ALA A 89 2.54 -7.66 -41.78
CA ALA A 89 3.07 -8.11 -43.07
C ALA A 89 4.43 -8.79 -42.91
N ALA A 90 5.31 -8.26 -42.06
CA ALA A 90 6.62 -8.87 -41.79
C ALA A 90 6.47 -10.26 -41.11
N LEU A 91 5.56 -10.44 -40.16
CA LEU A 91 5.26 -11.74 -39.54
C LEU A 91 4.66 -12.72 -40.54
N ALA A 92 3.75 -12.28 -41.43
CA ALA A 92 3.12 -13.13 -42.45
C ALA A 92 4.12 -13.64 -43.47
N SER A 93 5.15 -12.86 -43.80
CA SER A 93 6.21 -13.21 -44.78
C SER A 93 7.46 -13.84 -44.15
N ALA A 94 7.52 -13.97 -42.82
CA ALA A 94 8.69 -14.50 -42.16
C ALA A 94 8.91 -15.99 -42.44
N ALA A 95 10.16 -16.37 -42.71
CA ALA A 95 10.54 -17.78 -42.94
C ALA A 95 10.32 -18.66 -41.69
N LYS A 96 10.33 -18.06 -40.48
CA LYS A 96 10.07 -18.71 -39.20
C LYS A 96 9.51 -17.70 -38.21
N THR A 97 8.46 -18.10 -37.52
CA THR A 97 7.91 -17.33 -36.39
C THR A 97 8.05 -18.13 -35.09
N LEU A 98 8.20 -17.44 -33.97
CA LEU A 98 8.19 -17.99 -32.61
C LEU A 98 7.12 -17.26 -31.80
N SER A 99 6.31 -18.00 -31.06
CA SER A 99 5.32 -17.47 -30.13
C SER A 99 5.55 -18.04 -28.74
N ALA A 100 5.44 -17.19 -27.71
CA ALA A 100 5.54 -17.62 -26.32
C ALA A 100 4.62 -16.77 -25.43
N ASP A 101 3.97 -17.43 -24.48
CA ASP A 101 3.18 -16.77 -23.43
C ASP A 101 4.00 -16.71 -22.14
N TYR A 102 4.06 -15.53 -21.51
CA TYR A 102 4.70 -15.34 -20.22
C TYR A 102 3.64 -14.92 -19.19
N TYR A 103 3.56 -15.64 -18.07
CA TYR A 103 2.61 -15.36 -17.01
C TYR A 103 3.32 -15.00 -15.71
N LEU A 104 2.94 -13.86 -15.12
CA LEU A 104 3.39 -13.40 -13.81
C LEU A 104 2.16 -13.30 -12.89
N PRO A 105 2.07 -14.11 -11.83
CA PRO A 105 0.99 -14.01 -10.86
C PRO A 105 1.11 -12.74 -10.02
N HIS A 106 0.02 -12.35 -9.38
CA HIS A 106 0.08 -11.31 -8.35
C HIS A 106 0.82 -11.86 -7.12
N LEU A 107 1.99 -11.29 -6.83
CA LEU A 107 2.82 -11.65 -5.69
C LEU A 107 3.01 -10.45 -4.76
N ALA A 108 3.07 -10.72 -3.45
CA ALA A 108 3.51 -9.72 -2.49
C ALA A 108 4.99 -9.39 -2.72
N HIS A 109 5.35 -8.11 -2.62
CA HIS A 109 6.73 -7.66 -2.79
C HIS A 109 7.68 -8.22 -1.71
N ALA A 110 7.14 -8.44 -0.50
CA ALA A 110 7.80 -9.04 0.66
C ALA A 110 9.25 -8.55 0.89
N PRO A 111 9.49 -7.22 0.98
CA PRO A 111 10.82 -6.72 1.32
C PRO A 111 11.20 -7.20 2.72
N MET A 112 12.51 -7.47 2.93
CA MET A 112 13.02 -7.94 4.24
C MET A 112 12.77 -6.94 5.36
N GLU A 113 12.85 -5.64 5.07
CA GLU A 113 12.35 -4.59 5.94
C GLU A 113 10.89 -4.32 5.60
N PRO A 114 9.92 -4.68 6.47
CA PRO A 114 8.51 -4.35 6.27
C PRO A 114 8.30 -2.84 6.09
N PRO A 115 7.21 -2.40 5.43
CA PRO A 115 6.83 -0.99 5.45
C PRO A 115 6.69 -0.49 6.88
N CYS A 116 7.46 0.53 7.24
CA CYS A 116 7.49 1.13 8.57
C CYS A 116 7.76 2.63 8.46
N ALA A 117 7.33 3.40 9.45
CA ALA A 117 7.59 4.82 9.54
C ALA A 117 7.55 5.28 10.99
N VAL A 118 8.41 6.24 11.35
CA VAL A 118 8.24 7.03 12.56
C VAL A 118 7.66 8.37 12.18
N VAL A 119 6.56 8.77 12.79
CA VAL A 119 5.89 10.03 12.48
C VAL A 119 5.56 10.79 13.75
N GLU A 120 5.85 12.08 13.74
CA GLU A 120 5.45 13.06 14.74
C GLU A 120 4.60 14.14 14.05
N ALA A 121 3.30 14.16 14.33
CA ALA A 121 2.34 15.09 13.75
C ALA A 121 1.72 16.00 14.81
N SER A 122 1.76 17.30 14.56
CA SER A 122 1.11 18.35 15.35
C SER A 122 0.02 19.05 14.54
N ALA A 123 -0.66 20.03 15.13
CA ALA A 123 -1.64 20.85 14.41
C ALA A 123 -1.02 21.58 13.22
N ASP A 124 0.24 22.01 13.35
CA ASP A 124 0.89 22.96 12.44
C ASP A 124 1.96 22.29 11.55
N GLY A 125 2.29 21.01 11.77
CA GLY A 125 3.32 20.36 10.97
C GLY A 125 3.47 18.86 11.22
N CYS A 126 4.28 18.22 10.38
CA CYS A 126 4.53 16.79 10.45
C CYS A 126 5.97 16.45 10.07
N GLN A 127 6.63 15.69 10.94
CA GLN A 127 7.96 15.11 10.69
C GLN A 127 7.83 13.61 10.48
N VAL A 128 8.43 13.10 9.42
CA VAL A 128 8.37 11.69 9.01
C VAL A 128 9.77 11.16 8.81
N TRP A 129 10.09 10.02 9.41
CA TRP A 129 11.29 9.22 9.12
C TRP A 129 10.83 7.89 8.54
N ALA A 130 11.13 7.63 7.26
CA ALA A 130 10.66 6.43 6.59
C ALA A 130 11.56 6.00 5.43
N PRO A 131 11.71 4.68 5.22
CA PRO A 131 12.35 4.12 4.04
C PRO A 131 11.34 4.14 2.87
N THR A 132 11.32 5.23 2.11
CA THR A 132 10.40 5.41 0.98
C THR A 132 11.11 5.54 -0.36
N GLN A 133 10.51 5.02 -1.42
CA GLN A 133 10.98 5.19 -2.80
C GLN A 133 10.38 6.44 -3.48
N ASN A 134 9.42 7.11 -2.83
CA ASN A 134 8.73 8.27 -3.37
C ASN A 134 8.48 9.32 -2.28
N PRO A 135 9.53 10.03 -1.82
CA PRO A 135 9.39 11.00 -0.72
C PRO A 135 8.48 12.18 -1.06
N GLN A 136 8.46 12.63 -2.32
CA GLN A 136 7.56 13.72 -2.71
C GLN A 136 6.09 13.27 -2.69
N GLY A 137 5.78 12.08 -3.20
CA GLY A 137 4.43 11.51 -3.09
C GLY A 137 4.01 11.28 -1.64
N ALA A 138 4.95 10.85 -0.77
CA ALA A 138 4.68 10.71 0.65
C ALA A 138 4.34 12.06 1.31
N ARG A 139 5.10 13.11 1.01
CA ARG A 139 4.81 14.48 1.49
C ARG A 139 3.41 14.94 1.09
N SER A 140 3.08 14.79 -0.18
CA SER A 140 1.80 15.22 -0.72
C SER A 140 0.62 14.48 -0.08
N GLU A 141 0.70 13.13 0.04
CA GLU A 141 -0.37 12.34 0.63
C GLU A 141 -0.51 12.57 2.15
N VAL A 142 0.60 12.77 2.89
CA VAL A 142 0.55 13.13 4.31
C VAL A 142 -0.08 14.51 4.51
N ALA A 143 0.36 15.51 3.74
CA ALA A 143 -0.19 16.86 3.82
C ALA A 143 -1.70 16.86 3.57
N LYS A 144 -2.15 16.16 2.52
CA LYS A 144 -3.56 16.01 2.19
C LYS A 144 -4.35 15.30 3.29
N ALA A 145 -3.83 14.22 3.86
CA ALA A 145 -4.51 13.46 4.90
C ALA A 145 -4.66 14.23 6.22
N LEU A 146 -3.67 15.08 6.55
CA LEU A 146 -3.67 15.89 7.76
C LEU A 146 -4.27 17.30 7.57
N GLY A 147 -4.62 17.69 6.33
CA GLY A 147 -5.08 19.05 6.03
C GLY A 147 -3.99 20.12 6.19
N LEU A 148 -2.73 19.76 5.96
CA LEU A 148 -1.56 20.64 6.03
C LEU A 148 -1.12 21.12 4.64
N SER A 149 -0.30 22.17 4.61
CA SER A 149 0.49 22.51 3.43
C SER A 149 1.65 21.52 3.27
N GLU A 150 2.04 21.20 2.03
CA GLU A 150 3.24 20.39 1.79
C GLU A 150 4.53 21.01 2.38
N ALA A 151 4.56 22.34 2.55
CA ALA A 151 5.68 23.04 3.17
C ALA A 151 5.84 22.70 4.67
N ASP A 152 4.75 22.30 5.33
CA ASP A 152 4.71 21.96 6.76
C ASP A 152 4.99 20.47 7.01
N VAL A 153 5.25 19.69 5.95
CA VAL A 153 5.57 18.27 6.03
C VAL A 153 7.01 18.02 5.60
N THR A 154 7.80 17.43 6.48
CA THR A 154 9.17 17.02 6.19
C THR A 154 9.31 15.51 6.15
N ILE A 155 9.89 15.00 5.08
CA ILE A 155 10.19 13.56 4.93
C ILE A 155 11.71 13.36 5.03
N HIS A 156 12.15 12.73 6.11
CA HIS A 156 13.50 12.26 6.31
C HIS A 156 13.61 10.84 5.77
N VAL A 157 14.22 10.69 4.60
CA VAL A 157 14.38 9.37 3.96
C VAL A 157 15.47 8.61 4.68
N THR A 158 15.12 7.45 5.24
CA THR A 158 16.06 6.53 5.89
C THR A 158 16.60 5.50 4.89
N LEU A 159 17.62 4.72 5.28
CA LEU A 159 18.10 3.60 4.50
C LEU A 159 16.95 2.61 4.25
N LEU A 160 16.90 2.08 3.02
CA LEU A 160 15.79 1.26 2.56
C LEU A 160 16.24 -0.20 2.45
N GLY A 161 15.69 -1.04 3.32
CA GLY A 161 15.93 -2.50 3.38
C GLY A 161 15.10 -3.31 2.38
N GLY A 162 15.03 -2.81 1.13
CA GLY A 162 14.22 -3.35 0.05
C GLY A 162 12.89 -2.63 -0.12
N GLY A 163 12.48 -2.44 -1.35
CA GLY A 163 11.21 -1.77 -1.68
C GLY A 163 10.47 -2.45 -2.82
N PHE A 164 11.18 -2.79 -3.90
CA PHE A 164 10.65 -3.48 -5.09
C PHE A 164 9.39 -2.82 -5.67
N GLY A 165 9.25 -1.49 -5.50
CA GLY A 165 8.07 -0.73 -5.88
C GLY A 165 7.04 -0.56 -4.76
N ARG A 166 6.95 -1.47 -3.76
CA ARG A 166 5.95 -1.40 -2.69
C ARG A 166 6.04 -0.12 -1.86
N LYS A 167 7.26 0.33 -1.55
CA LYS A 167 7.50 1.54 -0.74
C LYS A 167 7.39 2.85 -1.54
N SER A 168 7.00 2.80 -2.80
CA SER A 168 6.53 3.96 -3.56
C SER A 168 5.11 4.39 -3.16
N LYS A 169 4.30 3.46 -2.64
CA LYS A 169 2.98 3.72 -2.09
C LYS A 169 3.11 4.10 -0.61
N PRO A 170 2.83 5.37 -0.22
CA PRO A 170 3.08 5.86 1.14
C PRO A 170 1.91 5.61 2.11
N ASP A 171 1.05 4.65 1.86
CA ASP A 171 -0.11 4.31 2.72
C ASP A 171 0.30 4.11 4.18
N TYR A 172 1.35 3.35 4.46
CA TYR A 172 1.87 3.10 5.80
C TYR A 172 2.39 4.36 6.51
N ILE A 173 2.92 5.33 5.75
CA ILE A 173 3.35 6.64 6.29
C ILE A 173 2.13 7.47 6.67
N VAL A 174 1.12 7.48 5.82
CA VAL A 174 -0.13 8.21 6.07
C VAL A 174 -0.88 7.63 7.27
N GLU A 175 -0.93 6.29 7.40
CA GLU A 175 -1.50 5.62 8.57
C GLU A 175 -0.81 6.06 9.87
N ALA A 176 0.52 6.05 9.92
CA ALA A 176 1.28 6.51 11.07
C ALA A 176 1.04 8.01 11.36
N ALA A 177 0.90 8.84 10.33
CA ALA A 177 0.63 10.28 10.48
C ALA A 177 -0.76 10.55 11.08
N LEU A 178 -1.77 9.84 10.61
CA LEU A 178 -3.13 9.91 11.17
C LEU A 178 -3.15 9.47 12.64
N LEU A 179 -2.47 8.37 12.97
CA LEU A 179 -2.37 7.86 14.34
C LEU A 179 -1.61 8.82 15.25
N SER A 180 -0.50 9.40 14.77
CA SER A 180 0.25 10.40 15.54
C SER A 180 -0.61 11.63 15.85
N ARG A 181 -1.37 12.12 14.86
CA ARG A 181 -2.31 13.25 15.04
C ARG A 181 -3.38 12.94 16.10
N VAL A 182 -3.98 11.75 16.05
CA VAL A 182 -5.06 11.35 16.98
C VAL A 182 -4.55 11.11 18.40
N THR A 183 -3.36 10.52 18.54
CA THR A 183 -2.79 10.19 19.85
C THR A 183 -2.03 11.35 20.48
N GLY A 184 -1.64 12.36 19.69
CA GLY A 184 -0.79 13.46 20.13
C GLY A 184 0.63 13.01 20.50
N LYS A 185 1.10 11.88 19.97
CA LYS A 185 2.41 11.27 20.28
C LYS A 185 3.11 10.83 18.99
N PRO A 186 4.45 10.72 19.00
CA PRO A 186 5.16 10.01 17.96
C PRO A 186 4.69 8.57 17.84
N ILE A 187 4.49 8.10 16.61
CA ILE A 187 4.06 6.72 16.30
C ILE A 187 5.12 6.06 15.41
N HIS A 188 5.42 4.81 15.76
CA HIS A 188 6.21 3.89 14.94
C HIS A 188 5.34 2.72 14.50
#